data_ad06c6cc6a9e9317a8b5527aeb90f6ff
#
_entry.id   ad06c6cc6a9e9317a8b5527aeb90f6ff
#
_cell.length_a   1.000
_cell.length_b   1.000
_cell.length_c   1.000
_cell.angle_alpha   90.00
_cell.angle_beta   90.00
_cell.angle_gamma   90.00
#
_symmetry.space_group_name_H-M   'P 1'
#
loop_
_entity.id
_entity.type
_entity.pdbx_description
1 polymer ?
#
loop_
_entity_poly.entity_id
_entity_poly.type
_entity_poly.pdbx_seq_one_letter_code
_entity_poly.pdbx_strand_id
1 'polypeptide(L)'
;MRRGVVFMRTFGKSSKLDNVLYDVRGPVVDEAARMEEDGMEILKLNIGNPYPFGFSAPQEVILDMLSNVRTSQGYSDSKGIFSARKAIMQYAQLRGIPGVTINDIYTGNGVSELINLCMQALLDNGDEILIPAPDYPLWTATATLAGGNVVHYICDEQSDWYPDIEDIKSKITPRTKAIVIINPNNPTGAVYPKEILEQIADIAREHELIIFSDEIYDRLVMDGYKHTSIASLAPDVFCVTFSGLSKSHMIAGFRIGWMILSGAKNKAKGYIEGINMLSSMRLCSNVPAQSIVQTALGGYQSVNEYIQPGGRVYEQRDFIYRL
;
A
#
# COMPACT_ATOMS: atom_id res chain seq x y z
N MET A 1 11.55 -62.16 2.70
CA MET A 1 11.02 -60.95 2.06
C MET A 1 11.32 -59.75 2.93
N ARG A 2 12.28 -58.90 2.55
CA ARG A 2 12.55 -57.63 3.27
C ARG A 2 11.46 -56.63 2.85
N ARG A 3 10.60 -56.25 3.78
CA ARG A 3 9.69 -55.10 3.55
C ARG A 3 10.53 -53.85 3.44
N GLY A 4 10.60 -53.29 2.24
CA GLY A 4 11.23 -52.01 2.03
C GLY A 4 10.49 -50.95 2.87
N VAL A 5 11.22 -50.16 3.65
CA VAL A 5 10.69 -48.99 4.35
C VAL A 5 10.36 -47.98 3.27
N VAL A 6 9.09 -47.75 3.00
CA VAL A 6 8.64 -46.68 2.14
C VAL A 6 8.82 -45.38 2.92
N PHE A 7 9.89 -44.66 2.65
CA PHE A 7 10.04 -43.30 3.16
C PHE A 7 8.96 -42.42 2.50
N MET A 8 7.93 -42.08 3.23
CA MET A 8 6.99 -41.05 2.76
C MET A 8 7.75 -39.70 2.68
N ARG A 9 7.82 -39.15 1.47
CA ARG A 9 8.39 -37.83 1.24
C ARG A 9 7.48 -36.79 1.88
N THR A 10 8.00 -36.00 2.81
CA THR A 10 7.30 -34.82 3.37
C THR A 10 7.60 -33.59 2.53
N PHE A 11 6.59 -32.73 2.36
CA PHE A 11 6.73 -31.45 1.69
C PHE A 11 6.66 -30.34 2.73
N GLY A 12 7.76 -29.60 2.93
CA GLY A 12 7.82 -28.40 3.76
C GLY A 12 7.55 -27.14 2.96
N LYS A 13 7.36 -26.00 3.64
CA LYS A 13 7.35 -24.68 3.00
C LYS A 13 8.71 -24.38 2.38
N SER A 14 8.74 -23.49 1.37
CA SER A 14 10.00 -23.01 0.80
C SER A 14 10.83 -22.28 1.85
N SER A 15 12.16 -22.49 1.85
CA SER A 15 13.09 -21.78 2.74
C SER A 15 13.06 -20.24 2.58
N LYS A 16 12.62 -19.72 1.45
CA LYS A 16 12.35 -18.28 1.27
C LYS A 16 11.34 -17.72 2.27
N LEU A 17 10.47 -18.57 2.82
CA LEU A 17 9.43 -18.18 3.78
C LEU A 17 9.89 -18.28 5.24
N ASP A 18 11.10 -18.76 5.52
CA ASP A 18 11.56 -18.99 6.89
C ASP A 18 11.75 -17.67 7.67
N ASN A 19 12.15 -16.61 6.97
CA ASN A 19 12.38 -15.28 7.53
C ASN A 19 11.29 -14.28 7.19
N VAL A 20 10.18 -14.72 6.58
CA VAL A 20 9.06 -13.83 6.27
C VAL A 20 8.14 -13.73 7.47
N LEU A 21 8.27 -12.62 8.20
CA LEU A 21 7.44 -12.32 9.36
C LEU A 21 6.18 -11.57 8.87
N TYR A 22 5.13 -12.31 8.60
CA TYR A 22 3.82 -11.76 8.25
C TYR A 22 2.74 -12.49 9.03
N ASP A 23 2.70 -12.21 10.34
CA ASP A 23 1.85 -12.93 11.28
C ASP A 23 0.60 -12.11 11.67
N VAL A 24 -0.17 -11.71 10.65
CA VAL A 24 -1.46 -11.04 10.85
C VAL A 24 -2.53 -12.03 11.39
N ARG A 25 -2.22 -13.32 11.35
CA ARG A 25 -3.13 -14.43 11.72
C ARG A 25 -2.54 -15.39 12.75
N GLY A 26 -1.56 -15.02 13.51
CA GLY A 26 -0.81 -15.89 14.40
C GLY A 26 -1.62 -16.50 15.56
N PRO A 27 -0.95 -17.01 16.58
CA PRO A 27 -1.55 -17.81 17.68
C PRO A 27 -2.73 -17.14 18.37
N VAL A 28 -2.75 -15.80 18.39
CA VAL A 28 -3.86 -15.01 18.97
C VAL A 28 -5.15 -15.19 18.16
N VAL A 29 -5.05 -15.26 16.82
CA VAL A 29 -6.23 -15.47 15.97
C VAL A 29 -6.73 -16.89 16.07
N ASP A 30 -5.83 -17.87 16.18
CA ASP A 30 -6.19 -19.28 16.37
C ASP A 30 -6.91 -19.46 17.71
N GLU A 31 -6.42 -18.84 18.78
CA GLU A 31 -7.08 -18.88 20.10
C GLU A 31 -8.43 -18.14 20.06
N ALA A 32 -8.52 -16.99 19.39
CA ALA A 32 -9.79 -16.30 19.22
C ALA A 32 -10.82 -17.18 18.48
N ALA A 33 -10.40 -17.90 17.43
CA ALA A 33 -11.27 -18.83 16.70
C ALA A 33 -11.75 -19.98 17.61
N ARG A 34 -10.87 -20.54 18.42
CA ARG A 34 -11.24 -21.57 19.41
C ARG A 34 -12.26 -21.04 20.42
N MET A 35 -12.07 -19.82 20.93
CA MET A 35 -13.01 -19.19 21.86
C MET A 35 -14.38 -18.94 21.21
N GLU A 36 -14.41 -18.57 19.92
CA GLU A 36 -15.66 -18.43 19.15
C GLU A 36 -16.38 -19.77 18.99
N GLU A 37 -15.65 -20.87 18.74
CA GLU A 37 -16.21 -22.23 18.70
C GLU A 37 -16.82 -22.62 20.04
N ASP A 38 -16.24 -22.17 21.16
CA ASP A 38 -16.76 -22.35 22.53
C ASP A 38 -17.96 -21.40 22.84
N GLY A 39 -18.40 -20.60 21.87
CA GLY A 39 -19.58 -19.72 21.99
C GLY A 39 -19.27 -18.33 22.57
N MET A 40 -18.02 -17.92 22.67
CA MET A 40 -17.65 -16.56 23.10
C MET A 40 -17.76 -15.56 21.93
N GLU A 41 -18.25 -14.37 22.22
CA GLU A 41 -18.25 -13.27 21.26
C GLU A 41 -16.89 -12.55 21.30
N ILE A 42 -16.15 -12.56 20.20
CA ILE A 42 -14.84 -11.92 20.08
C ILE A 42 -14.91 -10.68 19.19
N LEU A 43 -14.59 -9.53 19.76
CA LEU A 43 -14.44 -8.28 19.01
C LEU A 43 -13.07 -8.23 18.31
N LYS A 44 -13.07 -8.39 16.99
CA LYS A 44 -11.85 -8.43 16.16
C LYS A 44 -11.43 -7.02 15.75
N LEU A 45 -10.36 -6.52 16.37
CA LEU A 45 -9.80 -5.17 16.10
C LEU A 45 -8.42 -5.23 15.41
N ASN A 46 -7.96 -6.40 15.02
CA ASN A 46 -6.63 -6.64 14.45
C ASN A 46 -6.49 -6.27 12.98
N ILE A 47 -7.59 -6.10 12.26
CA ILE A 47 -7.60 -5.70 10.83
C ILE A 47 -8.60 -4.56 10.64
N GLY A 48 -8.14 -3.49 9.97
CA GLY A 48 -8.99 -2.36 9.59
C GLY A 48 -10.03 -2.77 8.53
N ASN A 49 -11.13 -3.39 8.98
CA ASN A 49 -12.24 -3.82 8.15
C ASN A 49 -13.56 -3.16 8.65
N PRO A 50 -13.91 -1.95 8.16
CA PRO A 50 -15.04 -1.20 8.67
C PRO A 50 -16.42 -1.80 8.36
N TYR A 51 -16.54 -2.62 7.30
CA TYR A 51 -17.83 -3.13 6.83
C TYR A 51 -18.65 -3.88 7.91
N PRO A 52 -18.08 -4.81 8.70
CA PRO A 52 -18.83 -5.49 9.78
C PRO A 52 -19.39 -4.56 10.85
N PHE A 53 -18.83 -3.34 10.95
CA PHE A 53 -19.25 -2.31 11.91
C PHE A 53 -20.24 -1.32 11.32
N GLY A 54 -20.85 -1.63 10.17
CA GLY A 54 -21.91 -0.82 9.54
C GLY A 54 -21.41 0.37 8.73
N PHE A 55 -20.15 0.38 8.32
CA PHE A 55 -19.66 1.29 7.29
C PHE A 55 -19.92 0.69 5.91
N SER A 56 -20.48 1.48 5.01
CA SER A 56 -20.79 1.03 3.65
C SER A 56 -20.07 1.87 2.61
N ALA A 57 -19.84 1.26 1.46
CA ALA A 57 -19.44 1.99 0.27
C ALA A 57 -20.49 3.03 -0.14
N PRO A 58 -20.11 4.16 -0.74
CA PRO A 58 -21.06 5.08 -1.35
C PRO A 58 -21.95 4.35 -2.36
N GLN A 59 -23.26 4.64 -2.32
CA GLN A 59 -24.23 3.94 -3.15
C GLN A 59 -23.95 4.10 -4.64
N GLU A 60 -23.47 5.25 -5.07
CA GLU A 60 -23.11 5.55 -6.46
C GLU A 60 -22.01 4.61 -6.97
N VAL A 61 -21.04 4.29 -6.13
CA VAL A 61 -19.96 3.35 -6.45
C VAL A 61 -20.51 1.93 -6.63
N ILE A 62 -21.45 1.51 -5.77
CA ILE A 62 -22.10 0.20 -5.88
C ILE A 62 -22.94 0.12 -7.15
N LEU A 63 -23.74 1.14 -7.44
CA LEU A 63 -24.59 1.17 -8.63
C LEU A 63 -23.76 1.17 -9.92
N ASP A 64 -22.65 1.90 -9.94
CA ASP A 64 -21.72 1.93 -11.06
C ASP A 64 -21.10 0.55 -11.30
N MET A 65 -20.65 -0.14 -10.25
CA MET A 65 -20.15 -1.51 -10.38
C MET A 65 -21.21 -2.45 -10.96
N LEU A 66 -22.43 -2.42 -10.44
CA LEU A 66 -23.53 -3.27 -10.92
C LEU A 66 -23.86 -3.00 -12.39
N SER A 67 -23.83 -1.74 -12.84
CA SER A 67 -24.09 -1.37 -14.23
C SER A 67 -22.99 -1.86 -15.18
N ASN A 68 -21.72 -1.90 -14.71
CA ASN A 68 -20.57 -2.26 -15.52
C ASN A 68 -20.20 -3.75 -15.47
N VAL A 69 -20.78 -4.55 -14.57
CA VAL A 69 -20.42 -5.96 -14.40
C VAL A 69 -20.58 -6.79 -15.67
N ARG A 70 -21.59 -6.49 -16.48
CA ARG A 70 -21.88 -7.20 -17.73
C ARG A 70 -20.80 -6.98 -18.80
N THR A 71 -20.15 -5.83 -18.81
CA THR A 71 -19.11 -5.46 -19.76
C THR A 71 -17.70 -5.74 -19.24
N SER A 72 -17.58 -6.21 -18.00
CA SER A 72 -16.31 -6.46 -17.30
C SER A 72 -15.88 -7.93 -17.31
N GLN A 73 -16.39 -8.75 -18.24
CA GLN A 73 -16.16 -10.20 -18.24
C GLN A 73 -14.83 -10.60 -18.90
N GLY A 74 -14.29 -9.74 -19.74
CA GLY A 74 -13.03 -10.01 -20.45
C GLY A 74 -11.80 -9.48 -19.75
N TYR A 75 -10.62 -9.92 -20.18
CA TYR A 75 -9.36 -9.31 -19.76
C TYR A 75 -9.27 -7.85 -20.25
N SER A 76 -8.62 -7.02 -19.44
CA SER A 76 -8.25 -5.65 -19.82
C SER A 76 -6.74 -5.57 -20.13
N ASP A 77 -6.30 -4.35 -20.51
CA ASP A 77 -4.88 -4.01 -20.53
C ASP A 77 -4.22 -4.34 -19.17
N SER A 78 -2.99 -4.82 -19.20
CA SER A 78 -2.25 -5.23 -18.00
C SER A 78 -2.02 -4.06 -17.01
N LYS A 79 -1.94 -2.83 -17.51
CA LYS A 79 -1.86 -1.62 -16.70
C LYS A 79 -3.20 -1.19 -16.13
N GLY A 80 -4.31 -1.65 -16.71
CA GLY A 80 -5.67 -1.32 -16.31
C GLY A 80 -6.48 -0.62 -17.42
N ILE A 81 -7.81 -0.58 -17.24
CA ILE A 81 -8.72 0.05 -18.21
C ILE A 81 -8.45 1.56 -18.33
N PHE A 82 -8.72 2.10 -19.52
CA PHE A 82 -8.42 3.51 -19.84
C PHE A 82 -9.11 4.50 -18.86
N SER A 83 -10.39 4.30 -18.56
CA SER A 83 -11.16 5.18 -17.66
C SER A 83 -10.56 5.24 -16.27
N ALA A 84 -10.16 4.09 -15.69
CA ALA A 84 -9.51 4.04 -14.39
C ALA A 84 -8.17 4.77 -14.41
N ARG A 85 -7.30 4.46 -15.39
CA ARG A 85 -5.98 5.11 -15.49
C ARG A 85 -6.10 6.62 -15.70
N LYS A 86 -7.06 7.07 -16.52
CA LYS A 86 -7.30 8.50 -16.73
C LYS A 86 -7.76 9.20 -15.46
N ALA A 87 -8.67 8.60 -14.70
CA ALA A 87 -9.14 9.15 -13.43
C ALA A 87 -7.99 9.24 -12.39
N ILE A 88 -7.14 8.20 -12.32
CA ILE A 88 -5.97 8.19 -11.43
C ILE A 88 -4.95 9.25 -11.86
N MET A 89 -4.71 9.42 -13.17
CA MET A 89 -3.83 10.48 -13.67
C MET A 89 -4.35 11.88 -13.27
N GLN A 90 -5.65 12.13 -13.42
CA GLN A 90 -6.26 13.40 -12.99
C GLN A 90 -6.13 13.58 -11.47
N TYR A 91 -6.31 12.50 -10.70
CA TYR A 91 -6.09 12.52 -9.28
C TYR A 91 -4.63 12.89 -8.91
N ALA A 92 -3.64 12.32 -9.61
CA ALA A 92 -2.24 12.67 -9.44
C ALA A 92 -1.98 14.18 -9.71
N GLN A 93 -2.61 14.74 -10.74
CA GLN A 93 -2.53 16.17 -11.05
C GLN A 93 -3.10 17.04 -9.91
N LEU A 94 -4.25 16.65 -9.34
CA LEU A 94 -4.84 17.34 -8.19
C LEU A 94 -3.96 17.27 -6.92
N ARG A 95 -3.15 16.21 -6.79
CA ARG A 95 -2.16 16.06 -5.72
C ARG A 95 -0.84 16.77 -6.01
N GLY A 96 -0.72 17.47 -7.12
CA GLY A 96 0.47 18.22 -7.51
C GLY A 96 1.64 17.35 -7.97
N ILE A 97 1.42 16.07 -8.31
CA ILE A 97 2.47 15.20 -8.83
C ILE A 97 2.72 15.53 -10.30
N PRO A 98 3.91 16.04 -10.65
CA PRO A 98 4.17 16.52 -12.00
C PRO A 98 4.52 15.39 -12.98
N GLY A 99 4.33 15.64 -14.28
CA GLY A 99 4.84 14.81 -15.36
C GLY A 99 4.22 13.43 -15.47
N VAL A 100 3.07 13.19 -14.81
CA VAL A 100 2.34 11.92 -14.87
C VAL A 100 1.47 11.85 -16.12
N THR A 101 1.63 10.77 -16.87
CA THR A 101 0.80 10.42 -18.02
C THR A 101 -0.02 9.17 -17.75
N ILE A 102 -0.98 8.88 -18.62
CA ILE A 102 -1.78 7.66 -18.50
C ILE A 102 -0.95 6.37 -18.56
N ASN A 103 0.23 6.42 -19.20
CA ASN A 103 1.12 5.28 -19.33
C ASN A 103 1.95 4.99 -18.06
N ASP A 104 1.94 5.92 -17.12
CA ASP A 104 2.64 5.82 -15.84
C ASP A 104 1.76 5.21 -14.74
N ILE A 105 0.52 4.82 -15.07
CA ILE A 105 -0.48 4.30 -14.13
C ILE A 105 -0.66 2.81 -14.29
N TYR A 106 -0.67 2.09 -13.15
CA TYR A 106 -0.95 0.66 -13.08
C TYR A 106 -2.00 0.40 -12.00
N THR A 107 -3.05 -0.32 -12.36
CA THR A 107 -4.05 -0.81 -11.39
C THR A 107 -3.65 -2.18 -10.85
N GLY A 108 -4.05 -2.49 -9.62
CA GLY A 108 -3.75 -3.77 -8.97
C GLY A 108 -4.92 -4.30 -8.16
N ASN A 109 -4.87 -5.58 -7.81
CA ASN A 109 -5.81 -6.23 -6.90
C ASN A 109 -5.55 -5.77 -5.44
N GLY A 110 -5.72 -4.48 -5.21
CA GLY A 110 -5.25 -3.76 -4.03
C GLY A 110 -3.77 -3.36 -4.14
N VAL A 111 -3.35 -2.45 -3.29
CA VAL A 111 -1.95 -1.99 -3.20
C VAL A 111 -1.00 -3.14 -2.90
N SER A 112 -1.45 -4.14 -2.15
CA SER A 112 -0.63 -5.30 -1.76
C SER A 112 -0.04 -6.08 -2.94
N GLU A 113 -0.80 -6.24 -4.03
CA GLU A 113 -0.28 -6.86 -5.25
C GLU A 113 0.82 -6.01 -5.88
N LEU A 114 0.59 -4.70 -5.95
CA LEU A 114 1.54 -3.77 -6.58
C LEU A 114 2.84 -3.66 -5.81
N ILE A 115 2.79 -3.65 -4.47
CA ILE A 115 3.97 -3.72 -3.61
C ILE A 115 4.79 -4.97 -3.95
N ASN A 116 4.13 -6.13 -4.01
CA ASN A 116 4.81 -7.39 -4.33
C ASN A 116 5.45 -7.36 -5.73
N LEU A 117 4.76 -6.83 -6.75
CA LEU A 117 5.33 -6.66 -8.09
C LEU A 117 6.56 -5.75 -8.07
N CYS A 118 6.48 -4.63 -7.33
CA CYS A 118 7.57 -3.66 -7.22
C CYS A 118 8.82 -4.26 -6.55
N MET A 119 8.64 -5.02 -5.47
CA MET A 119 9.76 -5.66 -4.76
C MET A 119 10.41 -6.73 -5.64
N GLN A 120 9.61 -7.56 -6.30
CA GLN A 120 10.13 -8.59 -7.21
C GLN A 120 10.84 -8.01 -8.45
N ALA A 121 10.41 -6.84 -8.92
CA ALA A 121 11.06 -6.19 -10.08
C ALA A 121 12.36 -5.49 -9.72
N LEU A 122 12.58 -5.15 -8.43
CA LEU A 122 13.71 -4.33 -7.99
C LEU A 122 14.84 -5.13 -7.34
N LEU A 123 14.47 -6.07 -6.44
CA LEU A 123 15.41 -6.60 -5.44
C LEU A 123 16.02 -7.93 -5.89
N ASP A 124 17.34 -7.97 -5.88
CA ASP A 124 18.15 -9.17 -5.94
C ASP A 124 18.71 -9.53 -4.54
N ASN A 125 19.28 -10.72 -4.42
CA ASN A 125 19.92 -11.15 -3.18
C ASN A 125 21.05 -10.21 -2.77
N GLY A 126 20.92 -9.61 -1.59
CA GLY A 126 21.90 -8.69 -1.02
C GLY A 126 21.61 -7.22 -1.25
N ASP A 127 20.63 -6.88 -2.08
CA ASP A 127 20.13 -5.50 -2.16
C ASP A 127 19.44 -5.08 -0.86
N GLU A 128 19.52 -3.81 -0.53
CA GLU A 128 18.94 -3.26 0.69
C GLU A 128 17.81 -2.28 0.38
N ILE A 129 16.79 -2.30 1.23
CA ILE A 129 15.69 -1.35 1.19
C ILE A 129 15.40 -0.81 2.58
N LEU A 130 15.28 0.51 2.69
CA LEU A 130 14.92 1.19 3.93
C LEU A 130 13.40 1.16 4.11
N ILE A 131 12.94 0.68 5.26
CA ILE A 131 11.51 0.59 5.61
C ILE A 131 11.31 1.21 7.00
N PRO A 132 10.21 1.96 7.25
CA PRO A 132 9.99 2.55 8.57
C PRO A 132 9.79 1.49 9.64
N ALA A 133 10.12 1.80 10.89
CA ALA A 133 9.72 1.03 12.06
C ALA A 133 9.05 1.97 13.08
N PRO A 134 7.73 1.74 13.37
CA PRO A 134 6.89 0.63 12.90
C PRO A 134 6.42 0.79 11.45
N ASP A 135 6.12 -0.35 10.78
CA ASP A 135 5.64 -0.42 9.41
C ASP A 135 4.31 -1.18 9.25
N TYR A 136 3.78 -1.15 8.03
CA TYR A 136 2.82 -2.15 7.58
C TYR A 136 3.59 -3.41 7.16
N PRO A 137 3.45 -4.54 7.87
CA PRO A 137 4.33 -5.72 7.74
C PRO A 137 4.48 -6.29 6.34
N LEU A 138 3.57 -5.96 5.42
CA LEU A 138 3.64 -6.41 4.03
C LEU A 138 4.90 -5.90 3.34
N TRP A 139 5.35 -4.68 3.62
CA TRP A 139 6.56 -4.12 3.01
C TRP A 139 7.78 -4.96 3.34
N THR A 140 7.98 -5.24 4.64
CA THR A 140 9.06 -6.12 5.12
C THR A 140 8.95 -7.54 4.55
N ALA A 141 7.75 -8.12 4.56
CA ALA A 141 7.52 -9.47 4.08
C ALA A 141 7.80 -9.62 2.58
N THR A 142 7.32 -8.69 1.76
CA THR A 142 7.50 -8.78 0.30
C THR A 142 8.94 -8.48 -0.13
N ALA A 143 9.63 -7.54 0.54
CA ALA A 143 11.04 -7.28 0.28
C ALA A 143 11.91 -8.49 0.64
N THR A 144 11.66 -9.12 1.79
CA THR A 144 12.36 -10.36 2.20
C THR A 144 12.08 -11.50 1.21
N LEU A 145 10.84 -11.69 0.80
CA LEU A 145 10.45 -12.72 -0.16
C LEU A 145 11.10 -12.53 -1.53
N ALA A 146 11.31 -11.29 -1.94
CA ALA A 146 12.02 -10.94 -3.16
C ALA A 146 13.54 -11.16 -3.08
N GLY A 147 14.08 -11.44 -1.90
CA GLY A 147 15.52 -11.68 -1.66
C GLY A 147 16.27 -10.46 -1.15
N GLY A 148 15.61 -9.34 -0.94
CA GLY A 148 16.21 -8.13 -0.40
C GLY A 148 16.43 -8.19 1.11
N ASN A 149 17.40 -7.42 1.59
CA ASN A 149 17.66 -7.17 2.99
C ASN A 149 16.88 -5.92 3.43
N VAL A 150 15.99 -6.11 4.39
CA VAL A 150 15.24 -4.99 4.98
C VAL A 150 16.08 -4.32 6.06
N VAL A 151 16.24 -3.01 5.95
CA VAL A 151 16.91 -2.16 6.92
C VAL A 151 15.87 -1.19 7.48
N HIS A 152 15.49 -1.37 8.73
CA HIS A 152 14.49 -0.53 9.36
C HIS A 152 15.10 0.79 9.84
N TYR A 153 14.47 1.92 9.47
CA TYR A 153 14.74 3.22 10.09
C TYR A 153 13.68 3.55 11.14
N ILE A 154 14.06 4.32 12.13
CA ILE A 154 13.21 4.61 13.29
C ILE A 154 12.22 5.72 12.97
N CYS A 155 10.95 5.51 13.35
CA CYS A 155 9.96 6.57 13.53
C CYS A 155 9.76 6.72 15.04
N ASP A 156 10.30 7.78 15.63
CA ASP A 156 10.38 7.92 17.08
C ASP A 156 9.04 8.38 17.69
N GLU A 157 8.56 7.63 18.66
CA GLU A 157 7.34 7.98 19.42
C GLU A 157 7.46 9.35 20.10
N GLN A 158 8.65 9.70 20.60
CA GLN A 158 8.90 10.98 21.27
C GLN A 158 8.91 12.16 20.29
N SER A 159 8.96 11.89 18.97
CA SER A 159 8.95 12.84 17.87
C SER A 159 7.70 12.66 17.01
N ASP A 160 6.54 12.44 17.60
CA ASP A 160 5.25 12.26 16.91
C ASP A 160 5.25 11.15 15.86
N TRP A 161 6.09 10.13 16.04
CA TRP A 161 6.29 9.03 15.09
C TRP A 161 6.83 9.48 13.73
N TYR A 162 7.52 10.62 13.67
CA TYR A 162 8.17 11.06 12.44
C TYR A 162 9.46 10.28 12.19
N PRO A 163 9.82 10.07 10.90
CA PRO A 163 11.08 9.46 10.53
C PRO A 163 12.30 10.22 11.11
N ASP A 164 13.20 9.49 11.75
CA ASP A 164 14.48 10.03 12.19
C ASP A 164 15.44 10.14 11.00
N ILE A 165 15.69 11.37 10.59
CA ILE A 165 16.51 11.70 9.41
C ILE A 165 17.96 11.26 9.58
N GLU A 166 18.52 11.39 10.77
CA GLU A 166 19.92 10.99 11.03
C GLU A 166 20.03 9.46 11.07
N ASP A 167 19.05 8.78 11.62
CA ASP A 167 18.98 7.33 11.58
C ASP A 167 18.89 6.81 10.14
N ILE A 168 18.04 7.43 9.28
CA ILE A 168 17.96 7.10 7.84
C ILE A 168 19.34 7.22 7.20
N LYS A 169 20.01 8.38 7.34
CA LYS A 169 21.33 8.61 6.75
C LYS A 169 22.38 7.60 7.20
N SER A 170 22.36 7.25 8.49
CA SER A 170 23.32 6.31 9.08
C SER A 170 23.20 4.89 8.53
N LYS A 171 22.05 4.54 7.98
CA LYS A 171 21.70 3.19 7.50
C LYS A 171 21.86 2.98 6.00
N ILE A 172 22.16 4.04 5.27
CA ILE A 172 22.38 3.95 3.82
C ILE A 172 23.75 3.33 3.53
N THR A 173 23.74 2.35 2.65
CA THR A 173 24.96 1.71 2.14
C THR A 173 24.96 1.71 0.59
N PRO A 174 26.08 1.34 -0.06
CA PRO A 174 26.09 1.18 -1.53
C PRO A 174 25.12 0.12 -2.06
N ARG A 175 24.54 -0.72 -1.21
CA ARG A 175 23.51 -1.72 -1.58
C ARG A 175 22.09 -1.21 -1.45
N THR A 176 21.89 -0.06 -0.81
CA THR A 176 20.57 0.53 -0.62
C THR A 176 20.02 1.02 -1.95
N LYS A 177 18.89 0.46 -2.38
CA LYS A 177 18.24 0.81 -3.67
C LYS A 177 17.04 1.71 -3.51
N ALA A 178 16.37 1.64 -2.37
CA ALA A 178 15.11 2.36 -2.19
C ALA A 178 14.81 2.67 -0.73
N ILE A 179 13.93 3.64 -0.55
CA ILE A 179 13.32 3.98 0.73
C ILE A 179 11.80 3.90 0.62
N VAL A 180 11.15 3.27 1.60
CA VAL A 180 9.70 3.21 1.73
C VAL A 180 9.23 4.27 2.71
N ILE A 181 8.18 4.99 2.33
CA ILE A 181 7.47 5.95 3.17
C ILE A 181 6.00 5.53 3.23
N ILE A 182 5.43 5.50 4.41
CA ILE A 182 4.00 5.23 4.62
C ILE A 182 3.40 6.50 5.24
N ASN A 183 2.67 7.29 4.45
CA ASN A 183 2.16 8.59 4.89
C ASN A 183 0.76 8.88 4.36
N PRO A 184 -0.28 8.99 5.21
CA PRO A 184 -0.23 8.80 6.67
C PRO A 184 0.20 7.40 7.07
N ASN A 185 0.91 7.30 8.21
CA ASN A 185 1.55 6.05 8.62
C ASN A 185 0.55 5.01 9.13
N ASN A 186 0.77 3.77 8.77
CA ASN A 186 0.20 2.59 9.40
C ASN A 186 1.35 1.83 10.09
N PRO A 187 1.33 1.69 11.46
CA PRO A 187 0.14 1.74 12.31
C PRO A 187 -0.06 3.04 13.12
N THR A 188 0.85 4.01 13.10
CA THR A 188 0.88 5.11 14.08
C THR A 188 -0.16 6.20 13.83
N GLY A 189 -0.64 6.34 12.59
CA GLY A 189 -1.53 7.42 12.16
C GLY A 189 -0.82 8.76 11.92
N ALA A 190 0.50 8.83 12.08
CA ALA A 190 1.27 10.05 11.86
C ALA A 190 1.11 10.57 10.43
N VAL A 191 0.95 11.89 10.30
CA VAL A 191 0.96 12.61 9.02
C VAL A 191 2.25 13.41 8.96
N TYR A 192 3.15 13.02 8.08
CA TYR A 192 4.49 13.62 8.03
C TYR A 192 4.42 15.05 7.48
N PRO A 193 5.04 16.03 8.18
CA PRO A 193 5.12 17.39 7.72
C PRO A 193 5.99 17.50 6.47
N LYS A 194 5.73 18.57 5.70
CA LYS A 194 6.40 18.80 4.42
C LYS A 194 7.93 18.84 4.57
N GLU A 195 8.40 19.43 5.65
CA GLU A 195 9.83 19.59 5.95
C GLU A 195 10.56 18.25 6.13
N ILE A 196 9.91 17.26 6.73
CA ILE A 196 10.45 15.90 6.85
C ILE A 196 10.46 15.22 5.48
N LEU A 197 9.39 15.36 4.70
CA LEU A 197 9.32 14.79 3.35
C LEU A 197 10.37 15.39 2.41
N GLU A 198 10.65 16.71 2.51
CA GLU A 198 11.70 17.38 1.75
C GLU A 198 13.10 16.84 2.11
N GLN A 199 13.39 16.63 3.40
CA GLN A 199 14.66 16.04 3.83
C GLN A 199 14.82 14.60 3.32
N ILE A 200 13.76 13.79 3.33
CA ILE A 200 13.81 12.44 2.76
C ILE A 200 14.00 12.48 1.25
N ALA A 201 13.36 13.43 0.55
CA ALA A 201 13.55 13.62 -0.89
C ALA A 201 15.01 14.03 -1.21
N ASP A 202 15.62 14.88 -0.38
CA ASP A 202 17.02 15.28 -0.53
C ASP A 202 17.97 14.09 -0.34
N ILE A 203 17.74 13.25 0.67
CA ILE A 203 18.50 12.00 0.88
C ILE A 203 18.35 11.07 -0.33
N ALA A 204 17.13 10.86 -0.81
CA ALA A 204 16.90 10.00 -1.98
C ALA A 204 17.57 10.55 -3.24
N ARG A 205 17.67 11.86 -3.39
CA ARG A 205 18.38 12.54 -4.49
C ARG A 205 19.88 12.34 -4.39
N GLU A 206 20.45 12.55 -3.20
CA GLU A 206 21.89 12.44 -2.92
C GLU A 206 22.38 11.02 -3.15
N HIS A 207 21.63 10.02 -2.69
CA HIS A 207 22.00 8.61 -2.75
C HIS A 207 21.37 7.84 -3.93
N GLU A 208 20.71 8.54 -4.86
CA GLU A 208 20.04 7.97 -6.05
C GLU A 208 19.04 6.83 -5.73
N LEU A 209 18.30 6.97 -4.62
CA LEU A 209 17.32 5.99 -4.17
C LEU A 209 15.99 6.15 -4.91
N ILE A 210 15.27 5.04 -5.10
CA ILE A 210 13.86 5.03 -5.46
C ILE A 210 13.03 5.35 -4.21
N ILE A 211 12.03 6.21 -4.33
CA ILE A 211 11.05 6.43 -3.26
C ILE A 211 9.80 5.60 -3.55
N PHE A 212 9.45 4.71 -2.64
CA PHE A 212 8.14 4.05 -2.58
C PHE A 212 7.28 4.77 -1.55
N SER A 213 6.19 5.42 -1.99
CA SER A 213 5.29 6.17 -1.13
C SER A 213 3.93 5.49 -1.04
N ASP A 214 3.64 4.89 0.10
CA ASP A 214 2.32 4.32 0.39
C ASP A 214 1.41 5.41 0.96
N GLU A 215 0.49 5.88 0.12
CA GLU A 215 -0.42 6.98 0.42
C GLU A 215 -1.89 6.48 0.51
N ILE A 216 -2.10 5.22 0.90
CA ILE A 216 -3.44 4.61 0.96
C ILE A 216 -4.39 5.34 1.91
N TYR A 217 -3.86 6.08 2.89
CA TYR A 217 -4.61 6.86 3.87
C TYR A 217 -4.67 8.37 3.58
N ASP A 218 -4.25 8.82 2.40
CA ASP A 218 -4.14 10.23 2.02
C ASP A 218 -5.42 11.07 2.19
N ARG A 219 -6.58 10.41 2.21
CA ARG A 219 -7.90 11.02 2.42
C ARG A 219 -8.43 10.88 3.84
N LEU A 220 -7.75 10.12 4.71
CA LEU A 220 -8.16 9.91 6.10
C LEU A 220 -7.36 10.79 7.06
N VAL A 221 -7.31 12.08 6.77
CA VAL A 221 -6.57 13.07 7.56
C VAL A 221 -7.57 13.92 8.34
N MET A 222 -7.33 14.08 9.64
CA MET A 222 -8.19 14.77 10.60
C MET A 222 -7.48 15.97 11.21
N ASP A 223 -8.18 16.74 12.06
CA ASP A 223 -7.64 17.81 12.93
C ASP A 223 -6.89 18.94 12.16
N GLY A 224 -7.30 19.19 10.92
CA GLY A 224 -6.72 20.26 10.11
C GLY A 224 -5.35 19.91 9.48
N TYR A 225 -4.81 18.71 9.74
CA TYR A 225 -3.63 18.23 9.02
C TYR A 225 -3.90 18.13 7.53
N LYS A 226 -2.85 18.24 6.74
CA LYS A 226 -2.91 18.11 5.27
C LYS A 226 -1.88 17.11 4.78
N HIS A 227 -2.34 16.13 4.03
CA HIS A 227 -1.45 15.21 3.34
C HIS A 227 -0.72 15.92 2.20
N THR A 228 0.58 15.71 2.12
CA THR A 228 1.44 16.11 0.99
C THR A 228 2.05 14.85 0.38
N SER A 229 1.88 14.65 -0.92
CA SER A 229 2.57 13.58 -1.62
C SER A 229 4.05 13.93 -1.78
N ILE A 230 4.96 13.04 -1.36
CA ILE A 230 6.40 13.29 -1.52
C ILE A 230 6.78 13.41 -3.00
N ALA A 231 6.07 12.72 -3.89
CA ALA A 231 6.29 12.82 -5.33
C ALA A 231 6.06 14.24 -5.90
N SER A 232 5.26 15.07 -5.21
CA SER A 232 5.09 16.48 -5.58
C SER A 232 6.28 17.36 -5.18
N LEU A 233 7.09 16.90 -4.22
CA LEU A 233 8.27 17.60 -3.71
C LEU A 233 9.57 17.16 -4.40
N ALA A 234 9.54 15.99 -5.04
CA ALA A 234 10.71 15.32 -5.62
C ALA A 234 10.52 15.05 -7.13
N PRO A 235 10.31 16.07 -7.99
CA PRO A 235 10.04 15.86 -9.42
C PRO A 235 11.24 15.29 -10.20
N ASP A 236 12.41 15.31 -9.62
CA ASP A 236 13.69 14.84 -10.15
C ASP A 236 14.15 13.49 -9.57
N VAL A 237 13.44 12.94 -8.59
CA VAL A 237 13.66 11.60 -8.01
C VAL A 237 12.63 10.64 -8.57
N PHE A 238 13.03 9.40 -8.88
CA PHE A 238 12.06 8.40 -9.31
C PHE A 238 11.20 7.94 -8.12
N CYS A 239 9.90 8.20 -8.23
CA CYS A 239 8.91 7.88 -7.19
C CYS A 239 7.87 6.91 -7.72
N VAL A 240 7.47 5.96 -6.87
CA VAL A 240 6.31 5.06 -7.07
C VAL A 240 5.33 5.36 -5.94
N THR A 241 4.22 6.00 -6.27
CA THR A 241 3.18 6.38 -5.31
C THR A 241 2.03 5.39 -5.37
N PHE A 242 1.67 4.80 -4.22
CA PHE A 242 0.58 3.84 -4.09
C PHE A 242 -0.63 4.47 -3.42
N SER A 243 -1.81 4.16 -3.91
CA SER A 243 -3.09 4.49 -3.27
C SER A 243 -4.19 3.54 -3.75
N GLY A 244 -5.42 3.72 -3.27
CA GLY A 244 -6.53 2.86 -3.62
C GLY A 244 -7.84 3.24 -2.92
N LEU A 245 -8.88 2.48 -3.16
CA LEU A 245 -10.21 2.75 -2.62
C LEU A 245 -10.52 1.97 -1.33
N SER A 246 -9.62 1.08 -0.91
CA SER A 246 -9.84 0.20 0.25
C SER A 246 -10.19 0.95 1.52
N LYS A 247 -9.54 2.10 1.74
CA LYS A 247 -9.67 2.91 2.96
C LYS A 247 -10.54 4.13 2.73
N SER A 248 -10.28 4.88 1.67
CA SER A 248 -10.99 6.11 1.34
C SER A 248 -12.48 5.93 0.99
N HIS A 249 -12.88 4.74 0.54
CA HIS A 249 -14.26 4.42 0.14
C HIS A 249 -14.84 3.21 0.87
N MET A 250 -14.16 2.70 1.92
CA MET A 250 -14.60 1.56 2.75
C MET A 250 -14.83 0.26 1.96
N ILE A 251 -14.12 0.07 0.84
CA ILE A 251 -14.30 -1.06 -0.08
C ILE A 251 -13.07 -1.97 -0.18
N ALA A 252 -12.46 -2.26 0.95
CA ALA A 252 -11.27 -3.13 0.99
C ALA A 252 -11.50 -4.50 0.31
N GLY A 253 -12.74 -5.03 0.35
CA GLY A 253 -13.12 -6.28 -0.29
C GLY A 253 -13.20 -6.23 -1.82
N PHE A 254 -13.32 -5.06 -2.43
CA PHE A 254 -13.36 -4.92 -3.90
C PHE A 254 -11.99 -5.08 -4.55
N ARG A 255 -10.93 -4.99 -3.78
CA ARG A 255 -9.56 -5.22 -4.23
C ARG A 255 -9.15 -4.31 -5.37
N ILE A 256 -9.23 -3.00 -5.21
CA ILE A 256 -8.75 -2.01 -6.17
C ILE A 256 -7.74 -1.05 -5.53
N GLY A 257 -6.56 -1.01 -6.12
CA GLY A 257 -5.49 -0.08 -5.84
C GLY A 257 -4.76 0.30 -7.12
N TRP A 258 -3.86 1.23 -7.02
CA TRP A 258 -3.01 1.67 -8.13
C TRP A 258 -1.64 2.12 -7.65
N MET A 259 -0.71 2.15 -8.59
CA MET A 259 0.56 2.85 -8.44
C MET A 259 0.76 3.85 -9.59
N ILE A 260 1.47 4.92 -9.27
CA ILE A 260 1.80 6.04 -10.15
C ILE A 260 3.30 6.15 -10.22
N LEU A 261 3.88 6.07 -11.42
CA LEU A 261 5.29 6.30 -11.65
C LEU A 261 5.52 7.79 -12.00
N SER A 262 6.44 8.44 -11.29
CA SER A 262 6.74 9.86 -11.49
C SER A 262 8.22 10.17 -11.36
N GLY A 263 8.60 11.43 -11.63
CA GLY A 263 9.98 11.90 -11.50
C GLY A 263 10.94 11.38 -12.55
N ALA A 264 12.14 10.97 -12.15
CA ALA A 264 13.25 10.58 -13.03
C ALA A 264 13.07 9.21 -13.72
N LYS A 265 11.94 8.99 -14.41
CA LYS A 265 11.61 7.73 -15.11
C LYS A 265 12.67 7.29 -16.11
N ASN A 266 13.39 8.22 -16.69
CA ASN A 266 14.49 7.91 -17.62
C ASN A 266 15.66 7.15 -16.99
N LYS A 267 15.87 7.30 -15.68
CA LYS A 267 16.88 6.54 -14.91
C LYS A 267 16.38 5.12 -14.54
N ALA A 268 15.07 4.88 -14.57
CA ALA A 268 14.44 3.64 -14.12
C ALA A 268 13.86 2.76 -15.24
N LYS A 269 14.34 2.91 -16.49
CA LYS A 269 13.77 2.21 -17.67
C LYS A 269 13.73 0.69 -17.51
N GLY A 270 14.83 0.08 -17.07
CA GLY A 270 14.91 -1.37 -16.85
C GLY A 270 13.97 -1.84 -15.74
N TYR A 271 13.86 -1.08 -14.65
CA TYR A 271 12.91 -1.37 -13.59
C TYR A 271 11.44 -1.27 -14.07
N ILE A 272 11.11 -0.25 -14.85
CA ILE A 272 9.77 -0.08 -15.46
C ILE A 272 9.47 -1.23 -16.42
N GLU A 273 10.47 -1.72 -17.17
CA GLU A 273 10.32 -2.91 -18.01
C GLU A 273 10.01 -4.16 -17.18
N GLY A 274 10.69 -4.36 -16.05
CA GLY A 274 10.40 -5.44 -15.09
C GLY A 274 8.96 -5.36 -14.55
N ILE A 275 8.50 -4.18 -14.17
CA ILE A 275 7.11 -3.96 -13.75
C ILE A 275 6.12 -4.30 -14.88
N ASN A 276 6.40 -3.90 -16.12
CA ASN A 276 5.56 -4.23 -17.28
C ASN A 276 5.48 -5.74 -17.51
N MET A 277 6.62 -6.43 -17.40
CA MET A 277 6.70 -7.88 -17.55
C MET A 277 5.84 -8.59 -16.50
N LEU A 278 6.03 -8.28 -15.22
CA LEU A 278 5.28 -8.88 -14.11
C LEU A 278 3.78 -8.55 -14.18
N SER A 279 3.43 -7.31 -14.55
CA SER A 279 2.04 -6.92 -14.77
C SER A 279 1.39 -7.70 -15.90
N SER A 280 2.13 -7.97 -16.97
CA SER A 280 1.66 -8.78 -18.11
C SER A 280 1.52 -10.26 -17.76
N MET A 281 2.42 -10.82 -16.95
CA MET A 281 2.35 -12.20 -16.48
C MET A 281 1.06 -12.51 -15.69
N ARG A 282 0.56 -11.53 -14.90
CA ARG A 282 -0.70 -11.69 -14.18
C ARG A 282 -1.94 -11.39 -15.04
N LEU A 283 -1.78 -10.98 -16.30
CA LEU A 283 -2.79 -10.51 -17.26
C LEU A 283 -3.35 -9.12 -16.91
N CYS A 284 -4.31 -9.01 -16.00
CA CYS A 284 -4.86 -7.74 -15.56
C CYS A 284 -5.36 -7.82 -14.11
N SER A 285 -5.62 -6.68 -13.48
CA SER A 285 -6.32 -6.64 -12.21
C SER A 285 -7.83 -6.82 -12.40
N ASN A 286 -8.57 -6.93 -11.30
CA ASN A 286 -10.02 -7.11 -11.24
C ASN A 286 -10.76 -6.05 -12.06
N VAL A 287 -11.27 -6.41 -13.22
CA VAL A 287 -11.92 -5.48 -14.16
C VAL A 287 -13.19 -4.85 -13.59
N PRO A 288 -14.11 -5.59 -12.93
CA PRO A 288 -15.24 -4.98 -12.26
C PRO A 288 -14.84 -3.89 -11.26
N ALA A 289 -13.80 -4.13 -10.48
CA ALA A 289 -13.32 -3.13 -9.51
C ALA A 289 -12.62 -1.93 -10.17
N GLN A 290 -12.00 -2.11 -11.33
CA GLN A 290 -11.43 -1.00 -12.08
C GLN A 290 -12.52 -0.05 -12.61
N SER A 291 -13.70 -0.56 -12.98
CA SER A 291 -14.77 0.22 -13.60
C SER A 291 -15.27 1.36 -12.71
N ILE A 292 -15.21 1.19 -11.39
CA ILE A 292 -15.71 2.18 -10.43
C ILE A 292 -14.70 3.29 -10.08
N VAL A 293 -13.46 3.19 -10.53
CA VAL A 293 -12.40 4.15 -10.13
C VAL A 293 -12.75 5.56 -10.58
N GLN A 294 -13.30 5.72 -11.79
CA GLN A 294 -13.68 7.03 -12.29
C GLN A 294 -14.79 7.67 -11.44
N THR A 295 -15.81 6.93 -11.08
CA THR A 295 -16.91 7.39 -10.21
C THR A 295 -16.39 7.73 -8.81
N ALA A 296 -15.57 6.85 -8.23
CA ALA A 296 -15.00 7.05 -6.90
C ALA A 296 -14.08 8.28 -6.80
N LEU A 297 -13.26 8.54 -7.83
CA LEU A 297 -12.32 9.66 -7.81
C LEU A 297 -12.92 10.97 -8.34
N GLY A 298 -13.87 10.89 -9.27
CA GLY A 298 -14.47 12.05 -9.92
C GLY A 298 -15.81 12.47 -9.36
N GLY A 299 -16.41 11.70 -8.45
CA GLY A 299 -17.70 11.98 -7.85
C GLY A 299 -17.63 12.81 -6.58
N TYR A 300 -18.79 12.98 -5.95
CA TYR A 300 -18.94 13.69 -4.68
C TYR A 300 -18.75 12.78 -3.46
N GLN A 301 -18.38 11.52 -3.67
CA GLN A 301 -18.15 10.54 -2.61
C GLN A 301 -16.95 10.98 -1.79
N SER A 302 -17.15 11.09 -0.50
CA SER A 302 -16.11 11.55 0.41
C SER A 302 -16.19 10.82 1.74
N VAL A 303 -15.04 10.51 2.30
CA VAL A 303 -14.95 10.05 3.70
C VAL A 303 -15.09 11.19 4.70
N ASN A 304 -15.15 12.43 4.23
CA ASN A 304 -15.17 13.62 5.12
C ASN A 304 -16.31 13.57 6.12
N GLU A 305 -17.49 13.07 5.72
CA GLU A 305 -18.62 12.90 6.65
C GLU A 305 -18.33 11.97 7.84
N TYR A 306 -17.31 11.09 7.72
CA TYR A 306 -16.90 10.20 8.81
C TYR A 306 -15.78 10.78 9.67
N ILE A 307 -14.91 11.63 9.09
CA ILE A 307 -13.65 12.07 9.70
C ILE A 307 -13.62 13.54 10.14
N GLN A 308 -14.70 14.28 9.91
CA GLN A 308 -14.86 15.65 10.42
C GLN A 308 -15.60 15.65 11.77
N PRO A 309 -15.52 16.73 12.56
CA PRO A 309 -16.31 16.89 13.78
C PRO A 309 -17.78 16.56 13.56
N GLY A 310 -18.35 15.69 14.40
CA GLY A 310 -19.69 15.11 14.24
C GLY A 310 -19.75 13.85 13.39
N GLY A 311 -18.69 13.49 12.69
CA GLY A 311 -18.58 12.25 11.93
C GLY A 311 -18.26 11.06 12.83
N ARG A 312 -18.79 9.89 12.47
CA ARG A 312 -18.72 8.69 13.31
C ARG A 312 -17.29 8.28 13.69
N VAL A 313 -16.34 8.29 12.75
CA VAL A 313 -14.94 7.92 13.02
C VAL A 313 -14.28 8.94 13.91
N TYR A 314 -14.54 10.23 13.66
CA TYR A 314 -14.04 11.34 14.47
C TYR A 314 -14.50 11.21 15.92
N GLU A 315 -15.81 11.07 16.16
CA GLU A 315 -16.38 10.98 17.50
C GLU A 315 -15.93 9.71 18.25
N GLN A 316 -15.81 8.57 17.56
CA GLN A 316 -15.31 7.34 18.17
C GLN A 316 -13.84 7.47 18.59
N ARG A 317 -13.00 8.07 17.74
CA ARG A 317 -11.61 8.36 18.07
C ARG A 317 -11.52 9.26 19.31
N ASP A 318 -12.24 10.39 19.31
CA ASP A 318 -12.23 11.34 20.42
C ASP A 318 -12.72 10.72 21.72
N PHE A 319 -13.71 9.83 21.63
CA PHE A 319 -14.19 9.09 22.79
C PHE A 319 -13.09 8.20 23.39
N ILE A 320 -12.35 7.45 22.54
CA ILE A 320 -11.27 6.56 23.00
C ILE A 320 -10.13 7.35 23.63
N TYR A 321 -9.78 8.51 23.08
CA TYR A 321 -8.70 9.35 23.62
C TYR A 321 -9.06 10.05 24.96
N ARG A 322 -10.34 10.07 25.33
CA ARG A 322 -10.79 10.63 26.61
C ARG A 322 -10.94 9.59 27.71
N LEU A 323 -10.83 8.30 27.40
CA LEU A 323 -10.86 7.21 28.36
C LEU A 323 -9.49 6.99 29.02
#